data_ef806c2ba640f1d2ef35af3b1cf58414
#
_entry.id   ef806c2ba640f1d2ef35af3b1cf58414
#
_cell.length_a   1.000
_cell.length_b   1.000
_cell.length_c   1.000
_cell.angle_alpha   90.00
_cell.angle_beta   90.00
_cell.angle_gamma   90.00
#
_symmetry.space_group_name_H-M   'P 1'
#
loop_
_entity.id
_entity.type
_entity.pdbx_description
1 polymer ?
#
loop_
_entity_poly.entity_id
_entity_poly.type
_entity_poly.pdbx_seq_one_letter_code
_entity_poly.pdbx_strand_id
1 'polypeptide(L)'
;MKSAQSHKRYLRSIHKVQDYIEENLHTPFVLSELAEVAGFSKYHFHRIFSSITNETLLQYINRIKLERAAAFLIYRTELSITDIAYFFGFSDSAVFSRTFKNHYFISPKEYRNQKIKLARFAKTHPIYWCIIKIQ
;
A
#
# COMPACT_ATOMS: atom_id res chain seq x y z
N MET A 1 -15.41 11.88 -28.77
CA MET A 1 -14.06 12.45 -28.72
C MET A 1 -13.74 13.21 -27.42
N LYS A 2 -14.65 14.06 -26.95
CA LYS A 2 -14.48 14.76 -25.66
C LYS A 2 -14.38 13.82 -24.47
N SER A 3 -15.10 12.69 -24.47
CA SER A 3 -15.08 11.70 -23.38
C SER A 3 -13.74 10.95 -23.27
N ALA A 4 -13.09 10.62 -24.40
CA ALA A 4 -11.81 9.91 -24.39
C ALA A 4 -10.65 10.80 -23.89
N GLN A 5 -10.64 12.09 -24.28
CA GLN A 5 -9.66 13.06 -23.76
C GLN A 5 -9.86 13.35 -22.29
N SER A 6 -11.11 13.47 -21.83
CA SER A 6 -11.43 13.66 -20.42
C SER A 6 -10.99 12.46 -19.59
N HIS A 7 -11.23 11.26 -20.11
CA HIS A 7 -10.82 10.02 -19.42
C HIS A 7 -9.29 9.93 -19.26
N LYS A 8 -8.54 10.24 -20.33
CA LYS A 8 -7.07 10.30 -20.29
C LYS A 8 -6.56 11.34 -19.28
N ARG A 9 -7.21 12.49 -19.22
CA ARG A 9 -6.88 13.56 -18.28
C ARG A 9 -7.10 13.09 -16.83
N TYR A 10 -8.22 12.43 -16.58
CA TYR A 10 -8.53 11.88 -15.24
C TYR A 10 -7.53 10.81 -14.83
N LEU A 11 -7.17 9.91 -15.73
CA LEU A 11 -6.16 8.88 -15.48
C LEU A 11 -4.80 9.49 -15.09
N ARG A 12 -4.36 10.53 -15.83
CA ARG A 12 -3.11 11.23 -15.49
C ARG A 12 -3.16 11.85 -14.11
N SER A 13 -4.27 12.48 -13.76
CA SER A 13 -4.45 13.11 -12.46
C SER A 13 -4.45 12.08 -11.34
N ILE A 14 -5.11 10.95 -11.54
CA ILE A 14 -5.12 9.85 -10.57
C ILE A 14 -3.72 9.25 -10.41
N HIS A 15 -3.00 9.00 -11.49
CA HIS A 15 -1.62 8.52 -11.43
C HIS A 15 -0.69 9.48 -10.66
N LYS A 16 -0.85 10.78 -10.86
CA LYS A 16 -0.12 11.79 -10.09
C LYS A 16 -0.36 11.67 -8.58
N VAL A 17 -1.60 11.46 -8.19
CA VAL A 17 -1.97 11.27 -6.77
C VAL A 17 -1.39 9.97 -6.23
N GLN A 18 -1.48 8.90 -7.01
CA GLN A 18 -0.91 7.60 -6.63
C GLN A 18 0.60 7.70 -6.38
N ASP A 19 1.33 8.34 -7.30
CA ASP A 19 2.76 8.57 -7.15
C ASP A 19 3.07 9.41 -5.91
N TYR A 20 2.32 10.47 -5.70
CA TYR A 20 2.45 11.33 -4.51
C TYR A 20 2.22 10.55 -3.22
N ILE A 21 1.20 9.70 -3.18
CA ILE A 21 0.90 8.85 -2.02
C ILE A 21 2.07 7.88 -1.76
N GLU A 22 2.55 7.20 -2.80
CA GLU A 22 3.65 6.24 -2.67
C GLU A 22 4.95 6.88 -2.18
N GLU A 23 5.22 8.11 -2.59
CA GLU A 23 6.38 8.87 -2.15
C GLU A 23 6.29 9.40 -0.72
N ASN A 24 5.07 9.49 -0.16
CA ASN A 24 4.82 10.13 1.14
C ASN A 24 4.08 9.22 2.13
N LEU A 25 4.25 7.89 2.03
CA LEU A 25 3.52 6.92 2.86
C LEU A 25 3.75 7.07 4.38
N HIS A 26 4.86 7.66 4.77
CA HIS A 26 5.23 7.89 6.18
C HIS A 26 4.58 9.14 6.77
N THR A 27 3.89 9.96 5.96
CA THR A 27 3.22 11.17 6.41
C THR A 27 1.70 10.99 6.45
N PRO A 28 0.98 11.70 7.31
CA PRO A 28 -0.48 11.70 7.26
C PRO A 28 -0.96 12.42 5.99
N PHE A 29 -2.03 11.90 5.39
CA PHE A 29 -2.63 12.50 4.19
C PHE A 29 -3.90 13.26 4.54
N VAL A 30 -4.07 14.41 3.88
CA VAL A 30 -5.28 15.22 3.95
C VAL A 30 -5.94 15.20 2.57
N LEU A 31 -7.25 14.90 2.54
CA LEU A 31 -8.00 14.79 1.29
C LEU A 31 -7.90 16.05 0.42
N SER A 32 -7.92 17.24 1.04
CA SER A 32 -7.78 18.51 0.32
C SER A 32 -6.44 18.64 -0.40
N GLU A 33 -5.35 18.21 0.21
CA GLU A 33 -4.03 18.24 -0.40
C GLU A 33 -3.96 17.31 -1.62
N LEU A 34 -4.50 16.11 -1.49
CA LEU A 34 -4.53 15.14 -2.58
C LEU A 34 -5.40 15.62 -3.74
N ALA A 35 -6.51 16.26 -3.43
CA ALA A 35 -7.37 16.88 -4.46
C ALA A 35 -6.64 17.99 -5.21
N GLU A 36 -5.84 18.81 -4.51
CA GLU A 36 -5.00 19.84 -5.13
C GLU A 36 -3.95 19.22 -6.06
N VAL A 37 -3.28 18.16 -5.64
CA VAL A 37 -2.32 17.42 -6.48
C VAL A 37 -2.99 16.93 -7.76
N ALA A 38 -4.23 16.47 -7.67
CA ALA A 38 -5.02 16.01 -8.82
C ALA A 38 -5.54 17.16 -9.68
N GLY A 39 -5.61 18.38 -9.14
CA GLY A 39 -6.18 19.55 -9.84
C GLY A 39 -7.69 19.57 -9.80
N PHE A 40 -8.33 19.01 -8.78
CA PHE A 40 -9.80 18.92 -8.65
C PHE A 40 -10.27 19.43 -7.29
N SER A 41 -11.58 19.74 -7.20
CA SER A 41 -12.23 19.94 -5.91
C SER A 41 -12.27 18.61 -5.13
N LYS A 42 -12.41 18.68 -3.81
CA LYS A 42 -12.53 17.51 -2.93
C LYS A 42 -13.59 16.51 -3.41
N TYR A 43 -14.79 17.02 -3.70
CA TYR A 43 -15.92 16.21 -4.13
C TYR A 43 -15.68 15.51 -5.44
N HIS A 44 -15.21 16.27 -6.42
CA HIS A 44 -14.92 15.77 -7.77
C HIS A 44 -13.79 14.75 -7.75
N PHE A 45 -12.74 15.04 -7.01
CA PHE A 45 -11.60 14.14 -6.82
C PHE A 45 -12.03 12.79 -6.25
N HIS A 46 -12.79 12.79 -5.15
CA HIS A 46 -13.25 11.55 -4.50
C HIS A 46 -14.08 10.68 -5.46
N ARG A 47 -14.98 11.29 -6.21
CA ARG A 47 -15.82 10.60 -7.19
C ARG A 47 -15.00 10.00 -8.32
N ILE A 48 -14.07 10.76 -8.87
CA ILE A 48 -13.21 10.29 -9.96
C ILE A 48 -12.28 9.18 -9.49
N PHE A 49 -11.67 9.36 -8.34
CA PHE A 49 -10.77 8.36 -7.78
C PHE A 49 -11.48 7.01 -7.57
N SER A 50 -12.62 7.02 -6.90
CA SER A 50 -13.40 5.81 -6.65
C SER A 50 -13.92 5.16 -7.93
N SER A 51 -14.30 5.96 -8.92
CA SER A 51 -14.78 5.48 -10.22
C SER A 51 -13.68 4.76 -11.01
N ILE A 52 -12.45 5.29 -10.96
CA ILE A 52 -11.32 4.73 -11.73
C ILE A 52 -10.68 3.55 -10.99
N THR A 53 -10.51 3.65 -9.67
CA THR A 53 -9.77 2.65 -8.89
C THR A 53 -10.66 1.56 -8.30
N ASN A 54 -11.97 1.73 -8.27
CA ASN A 54 -12.94 0.87 -7.62
C ASN A 54 -12.74 0.74 -6.10
N GLU A 55 -12.03 1.68 -5.49
CA GLU A 55 -11.85 1.74 -4.04
C GLU A 55 -11.87 3.19 -3.57
N THR A 56 -12.16 3.40 -2.30
CA THR A 56 -12.06 4.73 -1.71
C THR A 56 -10.59 5.12 -1.56
N LEU A 57 -10.32 6.43 -1.44
CA LEU A 57 -8.98 6.92 -1.20
C LEU A 57 -8.37 6.31 0.07
N LEU A 58 -9.15 6.21 1.15
CA LEU A 58 -8.70 5.62 2.41
C LEU A 58 -8.35 4.13 2.26
N GLN A 59 -9.18 3.38 1.55
CA GLN A 59 -8.91 1.97 1.24
C GLN A 59 -7.62 1.82 0.44
N TYR A 60 -7.43 2.66 -0.56
CA TYR A 60 -6.21 2.68 -1.38
C TYR A 60 -4.96 2.95 -0.52
N ILE A 61 -4.98 4.01 0.27
CA ILE A 61 -3.85 4.40 1.13
C ILE A 61 -3.51 3.27 2.11
N ASN A 62 -4.51 2.70 2.77
CA ASN A 62 -4.29 1.60 3.72
C ASN A 62 -3.71 0.36 3.02
N ARG A 63 -4.22 0.04 1.84
CA ARG A 63 -3.72 -1.10 1.06
C ARG A 63 -2.24 -0.92 0.69
N ILE A 64 -1.86 0.25 0.18
CA ILE A 64 -0.47 0.52 -0.20
C ILE A 64 0.44 0.51 1.04
N LYS A 65 0.01 1.09 2.15
CA LYS A 65 0.75 1.03 3.43
C LYS A 65 0.99 -0.41 3.87
N LEU A 66 -0.03 -1.25 3.81
CA LEU A 66 0.09 -2.66 4.19
C LEU A 66 1.00 -3.44 3.25
N GLU A 67 0.92 -3.21 1.95
CA GLU A 67 1.81 -3.85 0.97
C GLU A 67 3.28 -3.46 1.20
N ARG A 68 3.56 -2.19 1.47
CA ARG A 68 4.91 -1.73 1.79
C ARG A 68 5.39 -2.26 3.14
N ALA A 69 4.51 -2.28 4.13
CA ALA A 69 4.81 -2.86 5.45
C ALA A 69 5.12 -4.36 5.33
N ALA A 70 4.38 -5.09 4.51
CA ALA A 70 4.65 -6.50 4.23
C ALA A 70 6.06 -6.71 3.65
N ALA A 71 6.48 -5.86 2.72
CA ALA A 71 7.85 -5.89 2.19
C ALA A 71 8.89 -5.60 3.28
N PHE A 72 8.64 -4.62 4.15
CA PHE A 72 9.53 -4.31 5.28
C PHE A 72 9.67 -5.48 6.26
N LEU A 73 8.59 -6.20 6.52
CA LEU A 73 8.62 -7.38 7.38
C LEU A 73 9.63 -8.43 6.88
N ILE A 74 9.77 -8.54 5.58
CA ILE A 74 10.66 -9.53 4.93
C ILE A 74 12.09 -9.00 4.79
N TYR A 75 12.25 -7.77 4.29
CA TYR A 75 13.54 -7.23 3.89
C TYR A 75 14.23 -6.40 4.97
N ARG A 76 13.47 -5.87 5.93
CA ARG A 76 13.98 -5.04 7.03
C ARG A 76 13.82 -5.77 8.36
N THR A 77 14.51 -6.92 8.48
CA THR A 77 14.41 -7.80 9.67
C THR A 77 14.98 -7.15 10.92
N GLU A 78 15.82 -6.12 10.81
CA GLU A 78 16.33 -5.32 11.93
C GLU A 78 15.25 -4.46 12.58
N LEU A 79 14.16 -4.16 11.86
CA LEU A 79 13.05 -3.37 12.39
C LEU A 79 12.05 -4.28 13.10
N SER A 80 11.60 -3.85 14.27
CA SER A 80 10.51 -4.52 14.98
C SER A 80 9.17 -4.27 14.28
N ILE A 81 8.18 -5.08 14.58
CA ILE A 81 6.82 -4.88 14.09
C ILE A 81 6.28 -3.50 14.52
N THR A 82 6.60 -3.09 15.74
CA THR A 82 6.23 -1.76 16.26
C THR A 82 6.90 -0.63 15.46
N ASP A 83 8.18 -0.76 15.14
CA ASP A 83 8.90 0.22 14.30
C ASP A 83 8.24 0.37 12.93
N ILE A 84 7.89 -0.73 12.30
CA ILE A 84 7.22 -0.74 10.99
C ILE A 84 5.84 -0.08 11.09
N ALA A 85 5.08 -0.39 12.13
CA ALA A 85 3.77 0.22 12.37
C ALA A 85 3.87 1.75 12.44
N TYR A 86 4.78 2.27 13.23
CA TYR A 86 4.98 3.71 13.38
C TYR A 86 5.51 4.35 12.11
N PHE A 87 6.41 3.69 11.41
CA PHE A 87 6.96 4.20 10.14
C PHE A 87 5.85 4.48 9.12
N PHE A 88 4.86 3.60 9.03
CA PHE A 88 3.73 3.76 8.10
C PHE A 88 2.54 4.52 8.70
N GLY A 89 2.73 5.18 9.85
CA GLY A 89 1.75 6.11 10.41
C GLY A 89 0.59 5.45 11.15
N PHE A 90 0.72 4.21 11.56
CA PHE A 90 -0.27 3.56 12.44
C PHE A 90 -0.12 4.09 13.87
N SER A 91 -1.24 4.27 14.55
CA SER A 91 -1.26 4.83 15.90
C SER A 91 -0.55 3.96 16.94
N ASP A 92 -0.62 2.64 16.78
CA ASP A 92 0.11 1.68 17.59
C ASP A 92 0.25 0.33 16.86
N SER A 93 1.04 -0.58 17.42
CA SER A 93 1.30 -1.88 16.83
C SER A 93 0.05 -2.79 16.85
N ALA A 94 -0.86 -2.61 17.80
CA ALA A 94 -2.09 -3.39 17.88
C ALA A 94 -3.04 -3.05 16.73
N VAL A 95 -3.19 -1.76 16.41
CA VAL A 95 -3.98 -1.30 15.26
C VAL A 95 -3.37 -1.81 13.95
N PHE A 96 -2.06 -1.70 13.82
CA PHE A 96 -1.33 -2.23 12.65
C PHE A 96 -1.55 -3.72 12.49
N SER A 97 -1.34 -4.51 13.55
CA SER A 97 -1.47 -5.97 13.52
C SER A 97 -2.89 -6.41 13.14
N ARG A 98 -3.89 -5.74 13.67
CA ARG A 98 -5.30 -6.02 13.37
C ARG A 98 -5.64 -5.70 11.91
N THR A 99 -5.22 -4.53 11.43
CA THR A 99 -5.43 -4.09 10.04
C THR A 99 -4.70 -5.01 9.07
N PHE A 100 -3.47 -5.39 9.40
CA PHE A 100 -2.65 -6.31 8.60
C PHE A 100 -3.32 -7.69 8.52
N LYS A 101 -3.75 -8.23 9.66
CA LYS A 101 -4.43 -9.54 9.73
C LYS A 101 -5.73 -9.55 8.95
N ASN A 102 -6.49 -8.46 8.99
CA ASN A 102 -7.73 -8.33 8.19
C ASN A 102 -7.44 -8.37 6.69
N HIS A 103 -6.30 -7.87 6.25
CA HIS A 103 -5.92 -7.84 4.84
C HIS A 103 -5.25 -9.13 4.37
N TYR A 104 -4.31 -9.66 5.15
CA TYR A 104 -3.49 -10.82 4.76
C TYR A 104 -3.91 -12.13 5.43
N PHE A 105 -4.89 -12.10 6.33
CA PHE A 105 -5.45 -13.26 7.07
C PHE A 105 -4.49 -13.89 8.07
N ILE A 106 -3.28 -13.36 8.23
CA ILE A 106 -2.30 -13.77 9.26
C ILE A 106 -1.69 -12.53 9.91
N SER A 107 -1.16 -12.70 11.12
CA SER A 107 -0.50 -11.59 11.84
C SER A 107 0.81 -11.19 11.17
N PRO A 108 1.30 -9.95 11.38
CA PRO A 108 2.61 -9.54 10.87
C PRO A 108 3.74 -10.46 11.32
N LYS A 109 3.71 -10.93 12.56
CA LYS A 109 4.72 -11.85 13.11
C LYS A 109 4.72 -13.19 12.36
N GLU A 110 3.55 -13.77 12.17
CA GLU A 110 3.40 -15.01 11.41
C GLU A 110 3.82 -14.83 9.96
N TYR A 111 3.44 -13.72 9.34
CA TYR A 111 3.82 -13.40 7.97
C TYR A 111 5.35 -13.35 7.82
N ARG A 112 6.02 -12.63 8.71
CA ARG A 112 7.49 -12.54 8.75
C ARG A 112 8.11 -13.92 8.88
N ASN A 113 7.65 -14.72 9.84
CA ASN A 113 8.20 -16.03 10.12
C ASN A 113 8.00 -17.01 8.96
N GLN A 114 6.83 -17.04 8.35
CA GLN A 114 6.54 -17.90 7.21
C GLN A 114 7.38 -17.54 5.98
N LYS A 115 7.51 -16.25 5.67
CA LYS A 115 8.30 -15.80 4.52
C LYS A 115 9.79 -16.05 4.71
N ILE A 116 10.32 -15.90 5.92
CA ILE A 116 11.70 -16.25 6.23
C ILE A 116 11.95 -17.76 6.06
N LYS A 117 11.05 -18.60 6.54
CA LYS A 117 11.12 -20.06 6.34
C LYS A 117 11.09 -20.44 4.88
N LEU A 118 10.20 -19.83 4.09
CA LEU A 118 10.10 -20.06 2.65
C LEU A 118 11.37 -19.62 1.91
N ALA A 119 11.95 -18.47 2.30
CA ALA A 119 13.19 -17.99 1.73
C ALA A 119 14.37 -18.95 2.02
N ARG A 120 14.45 -19.49 3.24
CA ARG A 120 15.45 -20.50 3.61
C ARG A 120 15.24 -21.80 2.81
N PHE A 121 13.99 -22.23 2.66
CA PHE A 121 13.65 -23.41 1.89
C PHE A 121 13.99 -23.23 0.40
N ALA A 122 13.71 -22.05 -0.15
CA ALA A 122 13.98 -21.72 -1.55
C ALA A 122 15.49 -21.73 -1.87
N LYS A 123 16.36 -21.39 -0.93
CA LYS A 123 17.82 -21.47 -1.09
C LYS A 123 18.30 -22.91 -1.32
N THR A 124 17.61 -23.89 -0.72
CA THR A 124 17.92 -25.31 -0.86
C THR A 124 17.14 -25.98 -2.00
N HIS A 125 16.09 -25.32 -2.52
CA HIS A 125 15.20 -25.85 -3.54
C HIS A 125 14.97 -24.80 -4.66
N PRO A 126 15.85 -24.73 -5.67
CA PRO A 126 15.84 -23.67 -6.69
C PRO A 126 14.50 -23.45 -7.41
N ILE A 127 13.69 -24.49 -7.54
CA ILE A 127 12.38 -24.41 -8.20
C ILE A 127 11.44 -23.45 -7.47
N TYR A 128 11.51 -23.38 -6.15
CA TYR A 128 10.67 -22.52 -5.32
C TYR A 128 11.14 -21.06 -5.32
N TRP A 129 12.40 -20.81 -5.64
CA TRP A 129 12.95 -19.47 -5.75
C TRP A 129 12.23 -18.64 -6.81
N CYS A 130 11.90 -19.26 -7.95
CA CYS A 130 11.14 -18.59 -9.02
C CYS A 130 9.73 -18.21 -8.58
N ILE A 131 9.07 -19.05 -7.78
CA ILE A 131 7.70 -18.81 -7.28
C ILE A 131 7.69 -17.63 -6.30
N ILE A 132 8.69 -17.52 -5.43
CA ILE A 132 8.80 -16.44 -4.44
C ILE A 132 9.09 -15.08 -5.11
N LYS A 133 9.86 -15.06 -6.20
CA LYS A 133 10.17 -13.84 -6.95
C LYS A 133 8.96 -13.26 -7.72
N ILE A 134 8.00 -14.08 -8.06
CA ILE A 134 6.82 -13.67 -8.83
C ILE A 134 5.73 -13.04 -7.92
N GLN A 135 5.76 -13.33 -6.63
CA GLN A 135 4.88 -12.74 -5.63
C GLN A 135 5.51 -11.48 -5.01
#